data_12aa15e6f6c7ddcc5a8a70b430f08b0c
#
_entry.id   12aa15e6f6c7ddcc5a8a70b430f08b0c
#
_cell.length_a   1.000
_cell.length_b   1.000
_cell.length_c   1.000
_cell.angle_alpha   90.00
_cell.angle_beta   90.00
_cell.angle_gamma   90.00
#
_symmetry.space_group_name_H-M   'P 1'
#
loop_
_entity.id
_entity.type
_entity.pdbx_description
1 polymer ?
#
loop_
_entity_poly.entity_id
_entity_poly.type
_entity_poly.pdbx_seq_one_letter_code
_entity_poly.pdbx_strand_id
1 'polypeptide(L)'
;MGTGDVRPLAKHYPDGRPYTRREDVENDLKRIVVLPREDILAALKIRDRSSPQYLKSECIVYLIRETRSDNDERYFNELYKELMRRIGGALPRVAGERADGPENVHASAAREKITGRFEQKLSEDRASAGTWLDYYEVMFADAIAGLRTTYMGRARRDAARMEPIETDADTGEPSLAVERALGSFDIKEELLSEDPIYRSRIAAAIRSLPEKNRRVIELTIRGIPIYSSDDSVMTIQKLIGVKSEKTVRNRRDDGILMIRQALSIGDCND
;
A
#
# COMPACT_ATOMS: atom_id res chain seq x y z
N MET A 1 2.88 -25.09 32.72
CA MET A 1 2.88 -24.02 33.72
C MET A 1 4.26 -23.37 33.64
N GLY A 2 4.35 -22.22 32.98
CA GLY A 2 5.62 -21.51 32.88
C GLY A 2 5.98 -20.94 34.25
N THR A 3 7.25 -21.04 34.60
CA THR A 3 7.83 -20.30 35.72
C THR A 3 7.51 -18.83 35.47
N GLY A 4 6.88 -18.14 36.42
CA GLY A 4 6.43 -16.74 36.30
C GLY A 4 7.57 -15.72 36.12
N ASP A 5 8.60 -16.09 35.40
CA ASP A 5 9.76 -15.28 35.12
C ASP A 5 9.61 -14.57 33.77
N VAL A 6 9.73 -13.25 33.77
CA VAL A 6 9.60 -12.41 32.58
C VAL A 6 10.90 -12.52 31.77
N ARG A 7 10.79 -12.95 30.50
CA ARG A 7 11.94 -13.08 29.62
C ARG A 7 12.66 -11.72 29.48
N PRO A 8 14.01 -11.68 29.68
CA PRO A 8 14.79 -10.46 29.50
C PRO A 8 14.82 -10.01 28.04
N LEU A 9 15.08 -8.72 27.82
CA LEU A 9 15.33 -8.16 26.49
C LEU A 9 16.75 -8.53 26.04
N ALA A 10 16.91 -8.79 24.74
CA ALA A 10 18.20 -9.19 24.18
C ALA A 10 18.96 -8.02 23.53
N LYS A 11 18.29 -6.90 23.24
CA LYS A 11 18.88 -5.74 22.58
C LYS A 11 19.71 -4.91 23.58
N HIS A 12 20.81 -4.31 23.07
CA HIS A 12 21.66 -3.39 23.82
C HIS A 12 21.66 -2.01 23.16
N TYR A 13 21.87 -0.97 23.96
CA TYR A 13 22.18 0.36 23.48
C TYR A 13 23.58 0.40 22.82
N PRO A 14 23.89 1.44 22.01
CA PRO A 14 25.22 1.57 21.40
C PRO A 14 26.39 1.63 22.41
N ASP A 15 26.13 2.02 23.65
CA ASP A 15 27.07 2.05 24.74
C ASP A 15 27.25 0.71 25.48
N GLY A 16 26.61 -0.36 24.98
CA GLY A 16 26.67 -1.72 25.53
C GLY A 16 25.71 -2.02 26.67
N ARG A 17 24.98 -1.03 27.20
CA ARG A 17 23.98 -1.28 28.25
C ARG A 17 22.78 -2.09 27.67
N PRO A 18 22.26 -3.10 28.40
CA PRO A 18 21.09 -3.82 27.94
C PRO A 18 19.83 -2.92 27.95
N TYR A 19 18.92 -3.17 27.04
CA TYR A 19 17.58 -2.58 27.12
C TYR A 19 16.87 -3.13 28.35
N THR A 20 16.27 -2.21 29.12
CA THR A 20 15.47 -2.55 30.29
C THR A 20 14.06 -1.97 30.12
N ARG A 21 13.05 -2.74 30.46
CA ARG A 21 11.68 -2.23 30.53
C ARG A 21 11.55 -1.24 31.67
N ARG A 22 10.62 -0.32 31.55
CA ARG A 22 10.27 0.57 32.67
C ARG A 22 9.73 -0.28 33.82
N GLU A 23 9.99 0.16 35.05
CA GLU A 23 9.61 -0.56 36.26
C GLU A 23 8.11 -0.87 36.31
N ASP A 24 7.27 0.09 35.89
CA ASP A 24 5.83 -0.06 35.87
C ASP A 24 5.35 -1.10 34.83
N VAL A 25 6.10 -1.28 33.73
CA VAL A 25 5.82 -2.32 32.72
C VAL A 25 6.28 -3.69 33.23
N GLU A 26 7.47 -3.74 33.84
CA GLU A 26 8.01 -4.98 34.39
C GLU A 26 7.14 -5.53 35.51
N ASN A 27 6.62 -4.67 36.40
CA ASN A 27 5.70 -5.04 37.46
C ASN A 27 4.35 -5.55 36.90
N ASP A 28 3.82 -4.90 35.86
CA ASP A 28 2.61 -5.40 35.16
C ASP A 28 2.86 -6.75 34.53
N LEU A 29 4.00 -6.97 33.87
CA LEU A 29 4.35 -8.25 33.26
C LEU A 29 4.41 -9.38 34.30
N LYS A 30 5.11 -9.16 35.44
CA LYS A 30 5.17 -10.15 36.51
C LYS A 30 3.78 -10.55 37.03
N ARG A 31 2.86 -9.59 37.06
CA ARG A 31 1.45 -9.85 37.41
C ARG A 31 0.70 -10.62 36.34
N ILE A 32 0.94 -10.31 35.06
CA ILE A 32 0.16 -10.83 33.94
C ILE A 32 0.59 -12.24 33.54
N VAL A 33 1.90 -12.55 33.59
CA VAL A 33 2.42 -13.86 33.12
C VAL A 33 1.91 -15.06 33.94
N VAL A 34 1.40 -14.83 35.14
CA VAL A 34 0.83 -15.85 35.99
C VAL A 34 -0.70 -16.00 35.81
N LEU A 35 -1.33 -15.09 35.05
CA LEU A 35 -2.78 -15.12 34.84
C LEU A 35 -3.16 -16.15 33.76
N PRO A 36 -4.34 -16.76 33.89
CA PRO A 36 -4.97 -17.53 32.82
C PRO A 36 -5.17 -16.64 31.57
N ARG A 37 -5.06 -17.23 30.39
CA ARG A 37 -5.29 -16.49 29.12
C ARG A 37 -6.66 -15.83 29.04
N GLU A 38 -7.67 -16.45 29.57
CA GLU A 38 -9.04 -15.91 29.61
C GLU A 38 -9.09 -14.59 30.37
N ASP A 39 -8.40 -14.50 31.50
CA ASP A 39 -8.32 -13.27 32.30
C ASP A 39 -7.54 -12.17 31.57
N ILE A 40 -6.45 -12.54 30.86
CA ILE A 40 -5.71 -11.62 30.01
C ILE A 40 -6.60 -11.09 28.89
N LEU A 41 -7.37 -11.96 28.20
CA LEU A 41 -8.33 -11.55 27.17
C LEU A 41 -9.47 -10.68 27.72
N ALA A 42 -9.89 -10.90 28.95
CA ALA A 42 -10.84 -10.01 29.62
C ALA A 42 -10.21 -8.63 29.89
N ALA A 43 -8.98 -8.60 30.38
CA ALA A 43 -8.23 -7.36 30.63
C ALA A 43 -7.93 -6.55 29.34
N LEU A 44 -7.78 -7.20 28.18
CA LEU A 44 -7.64 -6.52 26.87
C LEU A 44 -8.84 -5.62 26.53
N LYS A 45 -10.03 -5.92 27.03
CA LYS A 45 -11.25 -5.15 26.78
C LYS A 45 -11.33 -3.87 27.60
N ILE A 46 -10.50 -3.73 28.63
CA ILE A 46 -10.46 -2.56 29.49
C ILE A 46 -9.83 -1.39 28.73
N ARG A 47 -10.57 -0.30 28.58
CA ARG A 47 -10.14 0.91 27.85
C ARG A 47 -9.62 2.01 28.76
N ASP A 48 -10.06 1.99 30.00
CA ASP A 48 -9.63 2.96 31.00
C ASP A 48 -8.17 2.71 31.41
N ARG A 49 -7.31 3.64 31.03
CA ARG A 49 -5.86 3.58 31.33
C ARG A 49 -5.54 3.76 32.80
N SER A 50 -6.47 4.32 33.59
CA SER A 50 -6.32 4.47 35.04
C SER A 50 -6.63 3.20 35.81
N SER A 51 -7.30 2.24 35.16
CA SER A 51 -7.61 0.96 35.77
C SER A 51 -6.34 0.16 36.06
N PRO A 52 -6.18 -0.40 37.27
CA PRO A 52 -5.03 -1.25 37.58
C PRO A 52 -5.00 -2.57 36.78
N GLN A 53 -6.10 -2.92 36.14
CA GLN A 53 -6.20 -4.09 35.25
C GLN A 53 -5.95 -3.74 33.79
N TYR A 54 -5.71 -2.46 33.44
CA TYR A 54 -5.40 -2.06 32.08
C TYR A 54 -4.09 -2.68 31.63
N LEU A 55 -4.11 -3.35 30.46
CA LEU A 55 -2.91 -3.88 29.84
C LEU A 55 -2.22 -2.82 29.00
N LYS A 56 -1.00 -2.43 29.37
CA LYS A 56 -0.15 -1.53 28.57
C LYS A 56 0.19 -2.16 27.24
N SER A 57 0.44 -1.34 26.22
CA SER A 57 0.77 -1.85 24.89
C SER A 57 2.09 -2.61 24.87
N GLU A 58 3.04 -2.22 25.69
CA GLU A 58 4.31 -2.90 25.93
C GLU A 58 4.09 -4.34 26.41
N CYS A 59 3.15 -4.54 27.34
CA CYS A 59 2.76 -5.87 27.82
C CYS A 59 2.10 -6.72 26.73
N ILE A 60 1.27 -6.10 25.85
CA ILE A 60 0.66 -6.83 24.75
C ILE A 60 1.72 -7.28 23.75
N VAL A 61 2.74 -6.45 23.46
CA VAL A 61 3.87 -6.86 22.61
C VAL A 61 4.60 -8.07 23.18
N TYR A 62 4.89 -8.05 24.49
CA TYR A 62 5.50 -9.19 25.18
C TYR A 62 4.64 -10.46 25.02
N LEU A 63 3.35 -10.38 25.32
CA LEU A 63 2.43 -11.52 25.23
C LEU A 63 2.33 -12.10 23.82
N ILE A 64 2.29 -11.24 22.79
CA ILE A 64 2.32 -11.66 21.37
C ILE A 64 3.60 -12.46 21.07
N ARG A 65 4.75 -12.02 21.58
CA ARG A 65 6.03 -12.72 21.38
C ARG A 65 6.06 -14.08 22.08
N GLU A 66 5.42 -14.18 23.24
CA GLU A 66 5.31 -15.45 23.99
C GLU A 66 4.42 -16.48 23.28
N THR A 67 3.42 -16.07 22.48
CA THR A 67 2.60 -17.02 21.69
C THR A 67 3.40 -17.83 20.67
N ARG A 68 4.64 -17.44 20.41
CA ARG A 68 5.54 -18.20 19.54
C ARG A 68 5.85 -19.60 20.10
N SER A 69 5.84 -19.78 21.41
CA SER A 69 6.18 -21.03 22.08
C SER A 69 5.17 -22.15 21.88
N ASP A 70 3.90 -21.81 21.69
CA ASP A 70 2.80 -22.79 21.58
C ASP A 70 1.91 -22.61 20.36
N ASN A 71 2.13 -21.55 19.59
CA ASN A 71 1.44 -21.24 18.34
C ASN A 71 -0.11 -21.23 18.45
N ASP A 72 -0.65 -20.77 19.60
CA ASP A 72 -2.10 -20.58 19.77
C ASP A 72 -2.59 -19.41 18.93
N GLU A 73 -3.10 -19.70 17.73
CA GLU A 73 -3.57 -18.68 16.76
C GLU A 73 -4.73 -17.85 17.30
N ARG A 74 -5.65 -18.45 18.07
CA ARG A 74 -6.81 -17.73 18.62
C ARG A 74 -6.35 -16.66 19.60
N TYR A 75 -5.49 -17.04 20.53
CA TYR A 75 -4.95 -16.11 21.52
C TYR A 75 -4.10 -15.02 20.86
N PHE A 76 -3.22 -15.41 19.94
CA PHE A 76 -2.44 -14.46 19.15
C PHE A 76 -3.34 -13.45 18.43
N ASN A 77 -4.39 -13.89 17.74
CA ASN A 77 -5.26 -13.02 16.97
C ASN A 77 -5.98 -11.97 17.83
N GLU A 78 -6.41 -12.32 19.03
CA GLU A 78 -7.05 -11.34 19.93
C GLU A 78 -6.06 -10.29 20.42
N LEU A 79 -4.84 -10.67 20.79
CA LEU A 79 -3.76 -9.76 21.15
C LEU A 79 -3.39 -8.85 19.99
N TYR A 80 -3.23 -9.44 18.79
CA TYR A 80 -2.88 -8.73 17.56
C TYR A 80 -3.94 -7.69 17.18
N LYS A 81 -5.22 -8.07 17.16
CA LYS A 81 -6.33 -7.14 16.87
C LYS A 81 -6.31 -5.93 17.79
N GLU A 82 -6.13 -6.15 19.08
CA GLU A 82 -6.08 -5.05 20.05
C GLU A 82 -4.86 -4.17 19.83
N LEU A 83 -3.69 -4.76 19.59
CA LEU A 83 -2.46 -4.00 19.33
C LEU A 83 -2.58 -3.16 18.06
N MET A 84 -3.11 -3.73 16.96
CA MET A 84 -3.35 -3.02 15.71
C MET A 84 -4.38 -1.89 15.86
N ARG A 85 -5.42 -2.10 16.66
CA ARG A 85 -6.38 -1.04 17.01
C ARG A 85 -5.69 0.13 17.73
N ARG A 86 -4.77 -0.15 18.66
CA ARG A 86 -3.99 0.90 19.37
C ARG A 86 -3.04 1.62 18.44
N ILE A 87 -2.34 0.91 17.58
CA ILE A 87 -1.51 1.51 16.53
C ILE A 87 -2.38 2.42 15.67
N GLY A 88 -3.50 1.92 15.15
CA GLY A 88 -4.42 2.69 14.32
C GLY A 88 -4.90 3.99 14.97
N GLY A 89 -5.15 3.96 16.28
CA GLY A 89 -5.53 5.15 17.07
C GLY A 89 -4.40 6.17 17.27
N ALA A 90 -3.13 5.73 17.20
CA ALA A 90 -1.96 6.60 17.32
C ALA A 90 -1.48 7.18 15.99
N LEU A 91 -2.02 6.69 14.86
CA LEU A 91 -1.66 7.14 13.52
C LEU A 91 -2.44 8.40 13.10
N PRO A 92 -1.95 9.14 12.09
CA PRO A 92 -2.63 10.33 11.57
C PRO A 92 -4.05 10.01 11.13
N ARG A 93 -4.97 10.93 11.33
CA ARG A 93 -6.34 10.79 10.83
C ARG A 93 -6.35 10.92 9.31
N VAL A 94 -7.09 10.04 8.64
CA VAL A 94 -7.23 10.02 7.18
C VAL A 94 -8.36 10.95 6.74
N ALA A 95 -9.43 11.06 7.54
CA ALA A 95 -10.50 12.00 7.27
C ALA A 95 -9.98 13.45 7.25
N GLY A 96 -10.44 14.25 6.28
CA GLY A 96 -10.13 15.67 6.19
C GLY A 96 -10.54 16.43 7.48
N GLU A 97 -10.13 17.70 7.59
CA GLU A 97 -10.46 18.55 8.74
C GLU A 97 -11.97 18.73 8.93
N ARG A 98 -12.76 18.54 7.86
CA ARG A 98 -14.23 18.48 7.89
C ARG A 98 -14.70 17.07 7.63
N ALA A 99 -15.82 16.69 8.21
CA ALA A 99 -16.40 15.33 8.06
C ALA A 99 -16.61 14.91 6.58
N ASP A 100 -16.86 15.89 5.70
CA ASP A 100 -17.08 15.73 4.26
C ASP A 100 -15.87 16.22 3.43
N GLY A 101 -14.73 16.49 4.05
CA GLY A 101 -13.52 16.97 3.37
C GLY A 101 -12.81 15.87 2.61
N PRO A 102 -11.98 16.20 1.59
CA PRO A 102 -11.21 15.22 0.85
C PRO A 102 -10.29 14.44 1.78
N GLU A 103 -10.15 13.15 1.52
CA GLU A 103 -9.27 12.25 2.25
C GLU A 103 -7.82 12.75 2.18
N ASN A 104 -7.12 12.72 3.32
CA ASN A 104 -5.70 13.05 3.36
C ASN A 104 -4.88 11.86 2.83
N VAL A 105 -4.61 11.86 1.54
CA VAL A 105 -3.88 10.79 0.82
C VAL A 105 -2.51 10.52 1.45
N HIS A 106 -1.83 11.56 1.96
CA HIS A 106 -0.52 11.39 2.62
C HIS A 106 -0.65 10.69 3.96
N ALA A 107 -1.71 10.97 4.71
CA ALA A 107 -2.01 10.28 5.96
C ALA A 107 -2.39 8.82 5.69
N SER A 108 -3.17 8.55 4.66
CA SER A 108 -3.55 7.20 4.23
C SER A 108 -2.32 6.38 3.87
N ALA A 109 -1.48 6.88 2.97
CA ALA A 109 -0.23 6.23 2.56
C ALA A 109 0.76 6.01 3.74
N ALA A 110 0.87 6.99 4.65
CA ALA A 110 1.71 6.85 5.83
C ALA A 110 1.18 5.77 6.78
N ARG A 111 -0.15 5.70 7.00
CA ARG A 111 -0.79 4.67 7.83
C ARG A 111 -0.49 3.27 7.30
N GLU A 112 -0.70 3.04 6.01
CA GLU A 112 -0.44 1.76 5.36
C GLU A 112 1.02 1.32 5.54
N LYS A 113 1.97 2.21 5.26
CA LYS A 113 3.41 1.93 5.40
C LYS A 113 3.82 1.68 6.85
N ILE A 114 3.25 2.40 7.83
CA ILE A 114 3.56 2.19 9.26
C ILE A 114 3.02 0.84 9.72
N THR A 115 1.77 0.54 9.35
CA THR A 115 1.11 -0.73 9.66
C THR A 115 1.90 -1.90 9.08
N GLY A 116 2.18 -1.89 7.77
CA GLY A 116 2.96 -2.93 7.11
C GLY A 116 4.38 -3.07 7.66
N ARG A 117 5.03 -1.97 8.06
CA ARG A 117 6.35 -2.04 8.69
C ARG A 117 6.32 -2.66 10.08
N PHE A 118 5.28 -2.41 10.86
CA PHE A 118 5.09 -3.06 12.15
C PHE A 118 4.81 -4.55 11.99
N GLU A 119 3.91 -4.91 11.07
CA GLU A 119 3.58 -6.30 10.74
C GLU A 119 4.80 -7.09 10.26
N GLN A 120 5.62 -6.48 9.40
CA GLN A 120 6.87 -7.05 8.96
C GLN A 120 7.80 -7.36 10.15
N LYS A 121 7.99 -6.39 11.07
CA LYS A 121 8.80 -6.60 12.27
C LYS A 121 8.27 -7.69 13.17
N LEU A 122 6.96 -7.76 13.32
CA LEU A 122 6.29 -8.81 14.10
C LEU A 122 6.52 -10.19 13.46
N SER A 123 6.39 -10.30 12.16
CA SER A 123 6.63 -11.53 11.41
C SER A 123 8.10 -11.98 11.50
N GLU A 124 9.04 -11.05 11.32
CA GLU A 124 10.47 -11.30 11.46
C GLU A 124 10.83 -11.78 12.88
N ASP A 125 10.27 -11.16 13.93
CA ASP A 125 10.48 -11.56 15.31
C ASP A 125 9.91 -12.96 15.62
N ARG A 126 8.74 -13.29 15.06
CA ARG A 126 8.17 -14.65 15.19
C ARG A 126 9.04 -15.71 14.51
N ALA A 127 9.59 -15.42 13.34
CA ALA A 127 10.37 -16.37 12.57
C ALA A 127 11.76 -16.63 13.18
N SER A 128 12.42 -15.62 13.75
CA SER A 128 13.84 -15.69 14.12
C SER A 128 14.16 -15.42 15.58
N ALA A 129 13.17 -15.23 16.46
CA ALA A 129 13.40 -14.81 17.84
C ALA A 129 14.28 -13.54 17.94
N GLY A 130 14.01 -12.58 17.07
CA GLY A 130 14.82 -11.38 16.91
C GLY A 130 14.69 -10.38 18.05
N THR A 131 15.46 -9.30 17.95
CA THR A 131 15.42 -8.16 18.88
C THR A 131 14.60 -6.98 18.32
N TRP A 132 13.84 -7.21 17.25
CA TRP A 132 13.14 -6.17 16.50
C TRP A 132 12.04 -5.47 17.31
N LEU A 133 11.42 -6.21 18.23
CA LEU A 133 10.33 -5.71 19.07
C LEU A 133 10.77 -5.29 20.47
N ASP A 134 12.04 -5.45 20.86
CA ASP A 134 12.52 -5.08 22.18
C ASP A 134 12.24 -3.60 22.52
N TYR A 135 12.45 -2.69 21.54
CA TYR A 135 12.15 -1.28 21.77
C TYR A 135 10.66 -0.99 21.97
N TYR A 136 9.79 -1.80 21.35
CA TYR A 136 8.34 -1.68 21.55
C TYR A 136 7.89 -2.19 22.92
N GLU A 137 8.64 -3.09 23.54
CA GLU A 137 8.39 -3.50 24.93
C GLU A 137 8.93 -2.49 25.95
N VAL A 138 9.83 -1.59 25.55
CA VAL A 138 10.36 -0.53 26.43
C VAL A 138 9.53 0.75 26.31
N MET A 139 9.26 1.21 25.08
CA MET A 139 8.71 2.53 24.77
C MET A 139 7.78 2.43 23.55
N PHE A 140 6.64 1.76 23.71
CA PHE A 140 5.73 1.52 22.60
C PHE A 140 5.25 2.82 21.91
N ALA A 141 4.82 3.80 22.71
CA ALA A 141 4.31 5.06 22.19
C ALA A 141 5.36 5.81 21.37
N ASP A 142 6.61 5.86 21.85
CA ASP A 142 7.70 6.53 21.16
C ASP A 142 8.14 5.79 19.91
N ALA A 143 8.10 4.45 19.93
CA ALA A 143 8.36 3.63 18.75
C ALA A 143 7.36 3.94 17.62
N ILE A 144 6.06 4.02 17.94
CA ILE A 144 5.02 4.38 16.96
C ILE A 144 5.14 5.86 16.54
N ALA A 145 5.43 6.77 17.47
CA ALA A 145 5.65 8.18 17.14
C ALA A 145 6.85 8.38 16.20
N GLY A 146 7.93 7.63 16.40
CA GLY A 146 9.09 7.62 15.51
C GLY A 146 8.76 7.16 14.09
N LEU A 147 8.00 6.06 13.97
CA LEU A 147 7.50 5.61 12.67
C LEU A 147 6.61 6.67 12.01
N ARG A 148 5.68 7.26 12.78
CA ARG A 148 4.80 8.32 12.28
C ARG A 148 5.61 9.50 11.73
N THR A 149 6.57 10.01 12.48
CA THR A 149 7.42 11.13 12.05
C THR A 149 8.18 10.78 10.78
N THR A 150 8.76 9.59 10.72
CA THR A 150 9.53 9.12 9.55
C THR A 150 8.67 9.03 8.30
N TYR A 151 7.52 8.34 8.37
CA TYR A 151 6.69 8.10 7.19
C TYR A 151 5.88 9.31 6.77
N MET A 152 5.41 10.15 7.70
CA MET A 152 4.79 11.43 7.34
C MET A 152 5.80 12.38 6.68
N GLY A 153 7.04 12.42 7.18
CA GLY A 153 8.11 13.20 6.55
C GLY A 153 8.46 12.70 5.15
N ARG A 154 8.43 11.38 4.92
CA ARG A 154 8.63 10.81 3.58
C ARG A 154 7.45 11.15 2.67
N ALA A 155 6.22 10.92 3.11
CA ALA A 155 5.03 11.23 2.32
C ALA A 155 4.96 12.69 1.87
N ARG A 156 5.34 13.64 2.76
CA ARG A 156 5.41 15.06 2.42
C ARG A 156 6.52 15.36 1.39
N ARG A 157 7.69 14.74 1.52
CA ARG A 157 8.79 14.92 0.54
C ARG A 157 8.44 14.33 -0.82
N ASP A 158 7.79 13.17 -0.83
CA ASP A 158 7.35 12.52 -2.06
C ASP A 158 6.29 13.40 -2.76
N ALA A 159 5.34 13.94 -2.00
CA ALA A 159 4.36 14.89 -2.52
C ALA A 159 4.99 16.18 -3.08
N ALA A 160 6.01 16.72 -2.41
CA ALA A 160 6.72 17.91 -2.88
C ALA A 160 7.56 17.67 -4.14
N ARG A 161 7.85 16.40 -4.46
CA ARG A 161 8.54 15.98 -5.70
C ARG A 161 7.59 15.61 -6.82
N MET A 162 6.33 15.37 -6.51
CA MET A 162 5.31 15.14 -7.53
C MET A 162 5.01 16.48 -8.19
N GLU A 163 5.37 16.61 -9.46
CA GLU A 163 4.89 17.71 -10.28
C GLU A 163 3.37 17.55 -10.45
N PRO A 164 2.59 18.66 -10.44
CA PRO A 164 1.18 18.60 -10.80
C PRO A 164 1.07 17.94 -12.18
N ILE A 165 0.12 17.03 -12.33
CA ILE A 165 -0.19 16.46 -13.63
C ILE A 165 -0.60 17.63 -14.53
N GLU A 166 0.23 17.94 -15.54
CA GLU A 166 -0.14 18.93 -16.55
C GLU A 166 -1.35 18.41 -17.31
N THR A 167 -2.47 19.06 -17.07
CA THR A 167 -3.71 18.83 -17.82
C THR A 167 -3.89 19.94 -18.83
N ASP A 168 -4.41 19.60 -20.00
CA ASP A 168 -4.86 20.59 -20.98
C ASP A 168 -5.96 21.46 -20.37
N ALA A 169 -5.75 22.78 -20.37
CA ALA A 169 -6.65 23.73 -19.71
C ALA A 169 -8.08 23.74 -20.31
N ASP A 170 -8.22 23.37 -21.60
CA ASP A 170 -9.50 23.37 -22.29
C ASP A 170 -10.24 22.02 -22.20
N THR A 171 -9.50 20.90 -22.05
CA THR A 171 -10.07 19.55 -22.06
C THR A 171 -10.03 18.86 -20.72
N GLY A 172 -9.18 19.29 -19.78
CA GLY A 172 -8.94 18.61 -18.50
C GLY A 172 -8.22 17.27 -18.65
N GLU A 173 -7.77 16.90 -19.84
CA GLU A 173 -7.05 15.64 -20.13
C GLU A 173 -5.57 15.75 -19.73
N PRO A 174 -4.90 14.66 -19.30
CA PRO A 174 -3.46 14.66 -19.03
C PRO A 174 -2.66 15.05 -20.27
N SER A 175 -1.58 15.79 -20.08
CA SER A 175 -0.67 16.12 -21.18
C SER A 175 -0.04 14.86 -21.79
N LEU A 176 0.36 14.92 -23.05
CA LEU A 176 1.03 13.82 -23.77
C LEU A 176 2.29 13.29 -23.04
N ALA A 177 2.97 14.15 -22.29
CA ALA A 177 4.12 13.78 -21.48
C ALA A 177 3.71 12.93 -20.27
N VAL A 178 2.57 13.25 -19.64
CA VAL A 178 1.98 12.49 -18.53
C VAL A 178 1.47 11.13 -19.02
N GLU A 179 0.80 11.07 -20.17
CA GLU A 179 0.37 9.81 -20.78
C GLU A 179 1.56 8.87 -21.04
N ARG A 180 2.68 9.40 -21.52
CA ARG A 180 3.92 8.62 -21.73
C ARG A 180 4.53 8.15 -20.40
N ALA A 181 4.54 8.98 -19.36
CA ALA A 181 5.11 8.66 -18.04
C ALA A 181 4.27 7.62 -17.26
N LEU A 182 2.95 7.60 -17.46
CA LEU A 182 2.04 6.63 -16.84
C LEU A 182 2.11 5.23 -17.49
N GLY A 183 3.00 5.04 -18.49
CA GLY A 183 3.10 3.77 -19.22
C GLY A 183 1.81 3.55 -19.99
N SER A 184 1.58 4.35 -21.03
CA SER A 184 0.51 4.07 -22.00
C SER A 184 0.70 2.64 -22.49
N PHE A 185 -0.36 1.86 -22.48
CA PHE A 185 -0.43 0.56 -23.13
C PHE A 185 0.04 0.78 -24.59
N ASP A 186 1.34 0.51 -24.83
CA ASP A 186 1.87 0.63 -26.18
C ASP A 186 1.52 -0.64 -26.95
N ILE A 187 0.47 -0.53 -27.73
CA ILE A 187 -0.03 -1.65 -28.55
C ILE A 187 1.07 -2.24 -29.47
N LYS A 188 2.11 -1.49 -29.77
CA LYS A 188 3.26 -2.00 -30.56
C LYS A 188 4.15 -2.90 -29.71
N GLU A 189 4.44 -2.49 -28.48
CA GLU A 189 5.22 -3.29 -27.54
C GLU A 189 4.47 -4.57 -27.16
N GLU A 190 3.17 -4.48 -26.92
CA GLU A 190 2.32 -5.62 -26.60
C GLU A 190 2.24 -6.65 -27.76
N LEU A 191 2.25 -6.19 -29.00
CA LEU A 191 2.30 -7.06 -30.19
C LEU A 191 3.67 -7.71 -30.37
N LEU A 192 4.74 -7.21 -29.71
CA LEU A 192 6.07 -7.80 -29.70
C LEU A 192 6.28 -8.78 -28.54
N SER A 193 5.27 -8.99 -27.69
CA SER A 193 5.33 -9.98 -26.60
C SER A 193 5.83 -11.34 -27.09
N GLU A 194 6.67 -11.99 -26.29
CA GLU A 194 7.20 -13.32 -26.63
C GLU A 194 6.12 -14.43 -26.53
N ASP A 195 5.01 -14.18 -25.82
CA ASP A 195 3.89 -15.12 -25.70
C ASP A 195 3.01 -15.16 -26.98
N PRO A 196 2.99 -16.26 -27.74
CA PRO A 196 2.19 -16.39 -28.94
C PRO A 196 0.67 -16.36 -28.68
N ILE A 197 0.24 -16.86 -27.50
CA ILE A 197 -1.18 -16.90 -27.12
C ILE A 197 -1.65 -15.47 -26.86
N TYR A 198 -0.87 -14.71 -26.08
CA TYR A 198 -1.17 -13.33 -25.78
C TYR A 198 -1.22 -12.46 -27.05
N ARG A 199 -0.26 -12.61 -27.96
CA ARG A 199 -0.29 -11.93 -29.28
C ARG A 199 -1.53 -12.26 -30.10
N SER A 200 -1.95 -13.53 -30.06
CA SER A 200 -3.16 -13.96 -30.76
C SER A 200 -4.42 -13.34 -30.16
N ARG A 201 -4.47 -13.22 -28.83
CA ARG A 201 -5.58 -12.54 -28.11
C ARG A 201 -5.66 -11.06 -28.46
N ILE A 202 -4.52 -10.35 -28.48
CA ILE A 202 -4.45 -8.94 -28.90
C ILE A 202 -4.94 -8.79 -30.34
N ALA A 203 -4.43 -9.63 -31.24
CA ALA A 203 -4.85 -9.58 -32.66
C ALA A 203 -6.36 -9.86 -32.84
N ALA A 204 -6.93 -10.74 -32.04
CA ALA A 204 -8.37 -11.00 -32.00
C ALA A 204 -9.15 -9.80 -31.46
N ALA A 205 -8.68 -9.19 -30.37
CA ALA A 205 -9.27 -7.98 -29.79
C ALA A 205 -9.25 -6.81 -30.79
N ILE A 206 -8.17 -6.59 -31.51
CA ILE A 206 -8.09 -5.56 -32.58
C ILE A 206 -9.12 -5.82 -33.66
N ARG A 207 -9.26 -7.08 -34.12
CA ARG A 207 -10.26 -7.43 -35.14
C ARG A 207 -11.70 -7.22 -34.69
N SER A 208 -11.98 -7.35 -33.41
CA SER A 208 -13.33 -7.15 -32.85
C SER A 208 -13.72 -5.69 -32.67
N LEU A 209 -12.77 -4.75 -32.80
CA LEU A 209 -13.06 -3.34 -32.64
C LEU A 209 -14.00 -2.81 -33.73
N PRO A 210 -14.85 -1.80 -33.41
CA PRO A 210 -15.57 -1.03 -34.39
C PRO A 210 -14.66 -0.50 -35.49
N GLU A 211 -15.07 -0.52 -36.74
CA GLU A 211 -14.22 -0.21 -37.90
C GLU A 211 -13.49 1.14 -37.76
N LYS A 212 -14.17 2.17 -37.21
CA LYS A 212 -13.61 3.50 -37.02
C LYS A 212 -12.42 3.51 -36.03
N ASN A 213 -12.50 2.72 -34.97
CA ASN A 213 -11.45 2.60 -33.94
C ASN A 213 -10.34 1.68 -34.45
N ARG A 214 -10.70 0.54 -35.05
CA ARG A 214 -9.76 -0.42 -35.62
C ARG A 214 -8.83 0.23 -36.62
N ARG A 215 -9.36 1.02 -37.56
CA ARG A 215 -8.55 1.70 -38.57
C ARG A 215 -7.53 2.68 -37.95
N VAL A 216 -7.89 3.40 -36.88
CA VAL A 216 -6.97 4.28 -36.16
C VAL A 216 -5.88 3.46 -35.48
N ILE A 217 -6.23 2.38 -34.80
CA ILE A 217 -5.27 1.48 -34.14
C ILE A 217 -4.29 0.87 -35.14
N GLU A 218 -4.76 0.36 -36.27
CA GLU A 218 -3.90 -0.21 -37.31
C GLU A 218 -2.90 0.81 -37.90
N LEU A 219 -3.35 2.05 -38.10
CA LEU A 219 -2.47 3.13 -38.58
C LEU A 219 -1.45 3.57 -37.50
N THR A 220 -1.84 3.56 -36.22
CA THR A 220 -0.95 3.81 -35.09
C THR A 220 0.13 2.72 -34.99
N ILE A 221 -0.22 1.46 -35.13
CA ILE A 221 0.72 0.33 -35.16
C ILE A 221 1.75 0.49 -36.28
N ARG A 222 1.33 0.98 -37.44
CA ARG A 222 2.21 1.27 -38.59
C ARG A 222 3.13 2.49 -38.39
N GLY A 223 2.99 3.21 -37.28
CA GLY A 223 3.85 4.35 -36.95
C GLY A 223 3.47 5.65 -37.66
N ILE A 224 2.27 5.73 -38.22
CA ILE A 224 1.80 6.95 -38.87
C ILE A 224 1.44 7.98 -37.79
N PRO A 225 1.98 9.23 -37.88
CA PRO A 225 1.69 10.25 -36.89
C PRO A 225 0.21 10.69 -36.95
N ILE A 226 -0.36 11.01 -35.79
CA ILE A 226 -1.74 11.50 -35.68
C ILE A 226 -1.88 12.82 -36.39
N TYR A 227 -0.94 13.75 -36.15
CA TYR A 227 -0.88 15.11 -36.66
C TYR A 227 0.53 15.47 -37.06
N SER A 228 0.69 16.40 -38.01
CA SER A 228 1.93 17.06 -38.35
C SER A 228 1.66 18.50 -38.79
N SER A 229 2.51 19.43 -38.36
CA SER A 229 2.50 20.81 -38.86
C SER A 229 3.02 20.93 -40.32
N ASP A 230 3.67 19.87 -40.80
CA ASP A 230 4.15 19.80 -42.22
C ASP A 230 3.03 19.17 -43.06
N ASP A 231 2.53 19.94 -44.00
CA ASP A 231 1.45 19.53 -44.91
C ASP A 231 1.85 18.38 -45.85
N SER A 232 3.11 18.16 -46.09
CA SER A 232 3.64 17.06 -46.90
C SER A 232 3.58 15.71 -46.20
N VAL A 233 3.51 15.70 -44.85
CA VAL A 233 3.46 14.48 -44.04
C VAL A 233 2.05 13.87 -44.04
N MET A 234 1.99 12.60 -44.39
CA MET A 234 0.75 11.82 -44.32
C MET A 234 0.44 11.50 -42.87
N THR A 235 -0.72 11.93 -42.36
CA THR A 235 -1.13 11.74 -40.99
C THR A 235 -2.40 10.87 -40.91
N ILE A 236 -2.64 10.27 -39.72
CA ILE A 236 -3.86 9.49 -39.48
C ILE A 236 -5.10 10.36 -39.73
N GLN A 237 -5.07 11.62 -39.26
CA GLN A 237 -6.16 12.58 -39.49
C GLN A 237 -6.51 12.72 -40.99
N LYS A 238 -5.50 12.86 -41.85
CA LYS A 238 -5.71 12.97 -43.30
C LYS A 238 -6.23 11.66 -43.92
N LEU A 239 -5.69 10.52 -43.47
CA LEU A 239 -6.04 9.20 -44.01
C LEU A 239 -7.48 8.74 -43.65
N ILE A 240 -7.98 9.15 -42.51
CA ILE A 240 -9.35 8.80 -42.11
C ILE A 240 -10.38 9.90 -42.40
N GLY A 241 -9.93 11.04 -42.92
CA GLY A 241 -10.77 12.13 -43.39
C GLY A 241 -11.51 12.88 -42.28
N VAL A 242 -10.93 12.99 -41.07
CA VAL A 242 -11.53 13.75 -39.95
C VAL A 242 -10.94 15.14 -39.83
N LYS A 243 -11.78 16.09 -39.39
CA LYS A 243 -11.38 17.50 -39.28
C LYS A 243 -10.53 17.84 -38.08
N SER A 244 -10.56 17.00 -37.02
CA SER A 244 -9.94 17.27 -35.73
C SER A 244 -9.00 16.15 -35.31
N GLU A 245 -7.80 16.51 -34.89
CA GLU A 245 -6.82 15.66 -34.22
C GLU A 245 -7.44 14.99 -32.98
N LYS A 246 -8.22 15.73 -32.20
CA LYS A 246 -8.93 15.23 -31.01
C LYS A 246 -9.81 14.02 -31.36
N THR A 247 -10.49 14.03 -32.51
CA THR A 247 -11.31 12.88 -32.95
C THR A 247 -10.46 11.63 -33.19
N VAL A 248 -9.23 11.80 -33.69
CA VAL A 248 -8.30 10.68 -33.89
C VAL A 248 -7.84 10.13 -32.56
N ARG A 249 -7.45 11.00 -31.62
CA ARG A 249 -7.01 10.61 -30.27
C ARG A 249 -8.12 9.86 -29.52
N ASN A 250 -9.33 10.43 -29.47
CA ASN A 250 -10.46 9.77 -28.79
C ASN A 250 -10.73 8.37 -29.38
N ARG A 251 -10.72 8.22 -30.71
CA ARG A 251 -10.89 6.89 -31.33
C ARG A 251 -9.76 5.92 -31.00
N ARG A 252 -8.51 6.40 -30.90
CA ARG A 252 -7.38 5.58 -30.48
C ARG A 252 -7.58 5.11 -29.04
N ASP A 253 -7.89 6.02 -28.12
CA ASP A 253 -7.99 5.76 -26.71
C ASP A 253 -9.19 4.86 -26.38
N ASP A 254 -10.32 5.08 -27.02
CA ASP A 254 -11.48 4.17 -26.97
C ASP A 254 -11.10 2.77 -27.47
N GLY A 255 -10.36 2.69 -28.57
CA GLY A 255 -9.87 1.43 -29.12
C GLY A 255 -8.93 0.69 -28.16
N ILE A 256 -7.99 1.40 -27.53
CA ILE A 256 -7.10 0.84 -26.52
C ILE A 256 -7.89 0.34 -25.30
N LEU A 257 -8.86 1.13 -24.85
CA LEU A 257 -9.70 0.73 -23.70
C LEU A 257 -10.48 -0.57 -23.99
N MET A 258 -11.08 -0.68 -25.18
CA MET A 258 -11.79 -1.88 -25.61
C MET A 258 -10.87 -3.10 -25.71
N ILE A 259 -9.64 -2.93 -26.20
CA ILE A 259 -8.64 -4.01 -26.24
C ILE A 259 -8.27 -4.47 -24.82
N ARG A 260 -8.00 -3.54 -23.89
CA ARG A 260 -7.72 -3.87 -22.50
C ARG A 260 -8.86 -4.63 -21.84
N GLN A 261 -10.11 -4.22 -22.06
CA GLN A 261 -11.29 -4.90 -21.56
C GLN A 261 -11.42 -6.33 -22.12
N ALA A 262 -11.16 -6.51 -23.41
CA ALA A 262 -11.20 -7.82 -24.04
C ALA A 262 -10.11 -8.77 -23.53
N LEU A 263 -8.95 -8.24 -23.16
CA LEU A 263 -7.85 -9.01 -22.58
C LEU A 263 -8.11 -9.38 -21.11
N SER A 264 -8.67 -8.47 -20.30
CA SER A 264 -8.98 -8.72 -18.89
C SER A 264 -10.12 -9.72 -18.67
N ILE A 265 -11.08 -9.80 -19.56
CA ILE A 265 -12.16 -10.80 -19.51
C ILE A 265 -11.65 -12.23 -19.74
N GLY A 266 -10.51 -12.38 -20.44
CA GLY A 266 -9.89 -13.68 -20.68
C GLY A 266 -9.11 -14.26 -19.51
N ASP A 267 -8.73 -13.46 -18.51
CA ASP A 267 -7.94 -13.88 -17.36
C ASP A 267 -8.79 -14.40 -16.18
N CYS A 268 -10.12 -14.33 -16.29
CA CYS A 268 -11.06 -14.82 -15.26
C CYS A 268 -11.63 -16.22 -15.55
N ASN A 269 -11.16 -16.93 -16.57
CA ASN A 269 -11.70 -18.23 -17.00
C ASN A 269 -10.67 -19.38 -17.05
N ASP A 270 -9.56 -19.29 -16.29
CA ASP A 270 -8.66 -20.43 -16.07
C ASP A 270 -8.61 -20.83 -14.60
#